data_c7037ed284fac61a372a006c653a8ede
#
_entry.id   c7037ed284fac61a372a006c653a8ede
#
_cell.length_a   1.000
_cell.length_b   1.000
_cell.length_c   1.000
_cell.angle_alpha   90.00
_cell.angle_beta   90.00
_cell.angle_gamma   90.00
#
_symmetry.space_group_name_H-M   'P 1'
#
loop_
_entity.id
_entity.type
_entity.pdbx_description
1 polymer ?
#
loop_
_entity_poly.entity_id
_entity_poly.type
_entity_poly.pdbx_seq_one_letter_code
_entity_poly.pdbx_strand_id
1 'polypeptide(L)'
;MIGTLLASWMGTTGAAMLLIRPIIRANKDRANKVHVIVFFIFLVANIGGSLTPLGDPPLFLGFLKGVNFFWTTSAMFVPMLFMVISLLIIFFIFDTYLYKKEKIKKVDSDIKIGIEGSFNLLLLLGVIGSVLLSGFWKPHIEFEVFYVHVELQNIIREILLLSLTYISWKYTSSKIREANEFNWFPILEVAKLFAGIFVTIIPAIAILKAGTSGALAAVIQSVTSDSGPINYMYFWATGILSSFLDNAPTYLVFFNTAGGDAVQIMGELYQTLLAISAGAVFMGANTYIGNAPNFMVKSISESSGIEMPSFFGYFFKWSLPILFPLFIVVSFLFF
;
A
#
# COMPACT_ATOMS: atom_id res chain seq x y z
N MET A 1 11.05 8.85 -6.49
CA MET A 1 11.96 8.11 -5.61
C MET A 1 11.81 8.44 -4.12
N ILE A 2 11.95 9.71 -3.69
CA ILE A 2 11.76 10.07 -2.25
C ILE A 2 10.38 9.63 -1.74
N GLY A 3 9.30 9.92 -2.46
CA GLY A 3 7.95 9.52 -2.07
C GLY A 3 7.75 8.01 -1.98
N THR A 4 8.41 7.24 -2.84
CA THR A 4 8.38 5.77 -2.81
C THR A 4 9.01 5.22 -1.53
N LEU A 5 10.13 5.80 -1.10
CA LEU A 5 10.77 5.43 0.17
C LEU A 5 9.94 5.85 1.38
N LEU A 6 9.40 7.07 1.36
CA LEU A 6 8.53 7.58 2.43
C LEU A 6 7.26 6.73 2.60
N ALA A 7 6.69 6.22 1.50
CA ALA A 7 5.48 5.42 1.54
C ALA A 7 5.62 4.17 2.42
N SER A 8 6.78 3.53 2.45
CA SER A 8 7.02 2.38 3.32
C SER A 8 7.02 2.70 4.82
N TRP A 9 7.26 3.96 5.21
CA TRP A 9 7.41 4.33 6.62
C TRP A 9 6.25 5.16 7.18
N MET A 10 5.57 5.93 6.33
CA MET A 10 4.43 6.77 6.75
C MET A 10 3.11 6.35 6.12
N GLY A 11 3.11 5.22 5.43
CA GLY A 11 1.96 4.71 4.69
C GLY A 11 1.80 5.32 3.30
N THR A 12 1.28 4.52 2.37
CA THR A 12 0.99 4.96 1.00
C THR A 12 0.03 6.15 0.96
N THR A 13 -1.02 6.12 1.79
CA THR A 13 -1.97 7.23 1.93
C THR A 13 -1.29 8.51 2.44
N GLY A 14 -0.49 8.41 3.50
CA GLY A 14 0.21 9.55 4.08
C GLY A 14 1.21 10.17 3.11
N ALA A 15 2.03 9.34 2.47
CA ALA A 15 3.00 9.79 1.46
C ALA A 15 2.31 10.41 0.24
N ALA A 16 1.20 9.81 -0.22
CA ALA A 16 0.43 10.34 -1.34
C ALA A 16 -0.17 11.72 -1.01
N MET A 17 -0.81 11.89 0.15
CA MET A 17 -1.37 13.16 0.58
C MET A 17 -0.32 14.25 0.72
N LEU A 18 0.84 13.91 1.29
CA LEU A 18 1.94 14.86 1.50
C LEU A 18 2.52 15.37 0.18
N LEU A 19 2.66 14.49 -0.80
CA LEU A 19 3.48 14.79 -1.99
C LEU A 19 2.67 15.14 -3.24
N ILE A 20 1.39 14.77 -3.33
CA ILE A 20 0.61 15.01 -4.56
C ILE A 20 0.49 16.50 -4.90
N ARG A 21 0.21 17.36 -3.91
CA ARG A 21 0.08 18.81 -4.14
C ARG A 21 1.37 19.49 -4.57
N PRO A 22 2.53 19.25 -3.91
CA PRO A 22 3.83 19.68 -4.41
C PRO A 22 4.11 19.25 -5.85
N ILE A 23 3.79 18.02 -6.22
CA ILE A 23 3.98 17.50 -7.57
C ILE A 23 3.08 18.20 -8.56
N ILE A 24 1.80 18.42 -8.25
CA ILE A 24 0.87 19.17 -9.09
C ILE A 24 1.38 20.59 -9.30
N ARG A 25 1.81 21.27 -8.23
CA ARG A 25 2.36 22.63 -8.32
C ARG A 25 3.62 22.72 -9.15
N ALA A 26 4.54 21.76 -8.99
CA ALA A 26 5.77 21.70 -9.78
C ALA A 26 5.54 21.46 -11.28
N ASN A 27 4.38 20.91 -11.64
CA ASN A 27 4.00 20.61 -13.01
C ASN A 27 2.86 21.50 -13.54
N LYS A 28 2.51 22.60 -12.84
CA LYS A 28 1.34 23.45 -13.18
C LYS A 28 1.40 24.00 -14.63
N ASP A 29 2.59 24.38 -15.08
CA ASP A 29 2.81 25.03 -16.38
C ASP A 29 3.00 24.04 -17.53
N ARG A 30 2.94 22.72 -17.24
CA ARG A 30 3.04 21.68 -18.25
C ARG A 30 1.69 21.41 -18.91
N ALA A 31 1.68 21.23 -20.22
CA ALA A 31 0.49 20.81 -20.97
C ALA A 31 0.17 19.33 -20.69
N ASN A 32 1.20 18.48 -20.69
CA ASN A 32 1.07 17.04 -20.45
C ASN A 32 1.55 16.68 -19.02
N LYS A 33 0.63 16.48 -18.10
CA LYS A 33 0.95 16.17 -16.69
C LYS A 33 0.24 14.94 -16.13
N VAL A 34 -0.71 14.37 -16.86
CA VAL A 34 -1.45 13.18 -16.44
C VAL A 34 -0.52 11.99 -16.14
N HIS A 35 0.47 11.74 -16.98
CA HIS A 35 1.43 10.66 -16.79
C HIS A 35 2.23 10.81 -15.47
N VAL A 36 2.56 12.03 -15.06
CA VAL A 36 3.24 12.27 -13.77
C VAL A 36 2.39 11.76 -12.61
N ILE A 37 1.08 12.03 -12.65
CA ILE A 37 0.15 11.59 -11.62
C ILE A 37 -0.06 10.07 -11.68
N VAL A 38 -0.16 9.49 -12.88
CA VAL A 38 -0.30 8.03 -13.04
C VAL A 38 0.91 7.30 -12.48
N PHE A 39 2.14 7.70 -12.82
CA PHE A 39 3.34 7.09 -12.27
C PHE A 39 3.52 7.37 -10.77
N PHE A 40 3.00 8.49 -10.28
CA PHE A 40 2.93 8.74 -8.84
C PHE A 40 2.02 7.74 -8.13
N ILE A 41 0.85 7.41 -8.72
CA ILE A 41 -0.04 6.35 -8.20
C ILE A 41 0.71 5.02 -8.20
N PHE A 42 1.37 4.63 -9.28
CA PHE A 42 2.11 3.37 -9.35
C PHE A 42 3.19 3.28 -8.26
N LEU A 43 4.02 4.32 -8.15
CA LEU A 43 5.22 4.30 -7.32
C LEU A 43 4.94 4.63 -5.85
N VAL A 44 4.17 5.68 -5.57
CA VAL A 44 4.02 6.19 -4.19
C VAL A 44 2.80 5.62 -3.52
N ALA A 45 1.68 5.56 -4.24
CA ALA A 45 0.43 5.10 -3.67
C ALA A 45 0.33 3.55 -3.58
N ASN A 46 1.27 2.80 -4.16
CA ASN A 46 1.25 1.33 -4.13
C ASN A 46 2.64 0.73 -3.90
N ILE A 47 3.49 0.63 -4.93
CA ILE A 47 4.75 -0.12 -4.89
C ILE A 47 5.65 0.35 -3.75
N GLY A 48 5.69 1.64 -3.48
CA GLY A 48 6.47 2.23 -2.38
C GLY A 48 6.05 1.76 -0.98
N GLY A 49 4.82 1.27 -0.80
CA GLY A 49 4.32 0.75 0.47
C GLY A 49 4.81 -0.66 0.84
N SER A 50 5.60 -1.31 0.00
CA SER A 50 5.87 -2.75 0.11
C SER A 50 6.95 -3.17 1.13
N LEU A 51 7.75 -2.25 1.69
CA LEU A 51 8.89 -2.64 2.51
C LEU A 51 8.60 -2.83 3.99
N THR A 52 7.54 -2.24 4.52
CA THR A 52 7.21 -2.42 5.94
C THR A 52 5.70 -2.57 6.14
N PRO A 53 5.29 -3.15 7.27
CA PRO A 53 3.87 -3.21 7.64
C PRO A 53 3.20 -1.83 7.74
N LEU A 54 3.96 -0.76 7.98
CA LEU A 54 3.43 0.60 8.03
C LEU A 54 3.14 1.18 6.64
N GLY A 55 3.70 0.56 5.59
CA GLY A 55 3.60 1.06 4.23
C GLY A 55 2.23 0.86 3.61
N ASP A 56 1.69 -0.34 3.71
CA ASP A 56 0.41 -0.66 3.06
C ASP A 56 -0.45 -1.61 3.92
N PRO A 57 -1.78 -1.44 3.96
CA PRO A 57 -2.68 -2.21 4.80
C PRO A 57 -2.55 -3.74 4.72
N PRO A 58 -2.34 -4.38 3.56
CA PRO A 58 -2.10 -5.82 3.49
C PRO A 58 -0.98 -6.30 4.39
N LEU A 59 0.15 -5.60 4.36
CA LEU A 59 1.34 -5.98 5.12
C LEU A 59 1.15 -5.74 6.62
N PHE A 60 0.39 -4.70 6.99
CA PHE A 60 0.00 -4.46 8.37
C PHE A 60 -0.89 -5.59 8.90
N LEU A 61 -1.84 -6.06 8.10
CA LEU A 61 -2.68 -7.20 8.49
C LEU A 61 -1.85 -8.49 8.64
N GLY A 62 -0.85 -8.71 7.77
CA GLY A 62 0.13 -9.79 7.93
C GLY A 62 0.89 -9.69 9.25
N PHE A 63 1.34 -8.49 9.61
CA PHE A 63 2.00 -8.22 10.89
C PHE A 63 1.09 -8.51 12.08
N LEU A 64 -0.17 -8.11 12.03
CA LEU A 64 -1.16 -8.44 13.07
C LEU A 64 -1.43 -9.94 13.17
N LYS A 65 -1.23 -10.70 12.08
CA LYS A 65 -1.29 -12.18 12.06
C LYS A 65 -0.01 -12.85 12.54
N GLY A 66 1.03 -12.10 12.91
CA GLY A 66 2.30 -12.59 13.42
C GLY A 66 3.45 -12.63 12.43
N VAL A 67 3.29 -12.10 11.22
CA VAL A 67 4.41 -11.91 10.29
C VAL A 67 5.41 -10.92 10.89
N ASN A 68 6.70 -11.26 10.87
CA ASN A 68 7.73 -10.39 11.43
C ASN A 68 7.79 -9.04 10.68
N PHE A 69 7.98 -7.95 11.42
CA PHE A 69 8.02 -6.59 10.87
C PHE A 69 9.03 -6.45 9.72
N PHE A 70 10.24 -6.95 9.90
CA PHE A 70 11.30 -6.84 8.88
C PHE A 70 11.30 -7.97 7.85
N TRP A 71 10.39 -8.95 7.98
CA TRP A 71 10.23 -9.97 6.95
C TRP A 71 9.88 -9.33 5.61
N THR A 72 8.92 -8.40 5.60
CA THR A 72 8.53 -7.67 4.39
C THR A 72 9.68 -6.87 3.80
N THR A 73 10.49 -6.22 4.64
CA THR A 73 11.68 -5.48 4.17
C THR A 73 12.65 -6.40 3.45
N SER A 74 12.99 -7.55 4.06
CA SER A 74 13.96 -8.48 3.48
C SER A 74 13.43 -9.20 2.23
N ALA A 75 12.17 -9.62 2.25
CA ALA A 75 11.57 -10.39 1.17
C ALA A 75 11.19 -9.51 -0.03
N MET A 76 10.60 -8.35 0.22
CA MET A 76 10.05 -7.48 -0.82
C MET A 76 11.07 -6.50 -1.40
N PHE A 77 12.26 -6.35 -0.80
CA PHE A 77 13.25 -5.34 -1.23
C PHE A 77 13.65 -5.49 -2.70
N VAL A 78 14.02 -6.69 -3.12
CA VAL A 78 14.49 -6.93 -4.50
C VAL A 78 13.34 -6.82 -5.50
N PRO A 79 12.17 -7.44 -5.32
CA PRO A 79 11.01 -7.24 -6.19
C PRO A 79 10.57 -5.78 -6.29
N MET A 80 10.54 -5.05 -5.16
CA MET A 80 10.20 -3.64 -5.14
C MET A 80 11.22 -2.79 -5.90
N LEU A 81 12.51 -3.04 -5.67
CA LEU A 81 13.58 -2.31 -6.36
C LEU A 81 13.51 -2.51 -7.87
N PHE A 82 13.26 -3.74 -8.33
CA PHE A 82 13.02 -4.04 -9.74
C PHE A 82 11.87 -3.21 -10.32
N MET A 83 10.72 -3.23 -9.65
CA MET A 83 9.54 -2.47 -10.08
C MET A 83 9.81 -0.96 -10.11
N VAL A 84 10.43 -0.42 -9.06
CA VAL A 84 10.73 1.02 -8.95
C VAL A 84 11.69 1.47 -10.04
N ILE A 85 12.79 0.74 -10.25
CA ILE A 85 13.78 1.09 -11.29
C ILE A 85 13.14 1.02 -12.68
N SER A 86 12.41 -0.06 -12.97
CA SER A 86 11.75 -0.24 -14.27
C SER A 86 10.73 0.88 -14.54
N LEU A 87 9.89 1.21 -13.57
CA LEU A 87 8.91 2.29 -13.70
C LEU A 87 9.57 3.66 -13.83
N LEU A 88 10.66 3.93 -13.12
CA LEU A 88 11.40 5.19 -13.25
C LEU A 88 12.07 5.32 -14.61
N ILE A 89 12.58 4.24 -15.17
CA ILE A 89 13.15 4.24 -16.54
C ILE A 89 12.05 4.53 -17.56
N ILE A 90 10.90 3.83 -17.47
CA ILE A 90 9.77 4.04 -18.37
C ILE A 90 9.25 5.48 -18.23
N PHE A 91 9.09 5.96 -17.00
CA PHE A 91 8.70 7.34 -16.71
C PHE A 91 9.66 8.35 -17.35
N PHE A 92 10.97 8.18 -17.14
CA PHE A 92 11.98 9.08 -17.66
C PHE A 92 11.96 9.17 -19.19
N ILE A 93 11.84 8.04 -19.87
CA ILE A 93 11.74 7.98 -21.34
C ILE A 93 10.50 8.70 -21.81
N PHE A 94 9.35 8.38 -21.20
CA PHE A 94 8.06 8.92 -21.59
C PHE A 94 7.95 10.41 -21.28
N ASP A 95 8.36 10.84 -20.08
CA ASP A 95 8.38 12.23 -19.67
C ASP A 95 9.31 13.09 -20.54
N THR A 96 10.52 12.58 -20.83
CA THR A 96 11.48 13.27 -21.71
C THR A 96 10.91 13.48 -23.11
N TYR A 97 10.22 12.45 -23.64
CA TYR A 97 9.57 12.57 -24.95
C TYR A 97 8.48 13.62 -24.98
N LEU A 98 7.63 13.65 -23.96
CA LEU A 98 6.57 14.67 -23.85
C LEU A 98 7.14 16.05 -23.59
N TYR A 99 8.10 16.17 -22.68
CA TYR A 99 8.75 17.42 -22.34
C TYR A 99 9.39 18.13 -23.55
N LYS A 100 10.07 17.36 -24.44
CA LYS A 100 10.65 17.90 -25.66
C LYS A 100 9.64 18.48 -26.65
N LYS A 101 8.37 18.05 -26.56
CA LYS A 101 7.28 18.57 -27.39
C LYS A 101 6.62 19.81 -26.80
N GLU A 102 6.86 20.11 -25.53
CA GLU A 102 6.28 21.24 -24.83
C GLU A 102 7.18 22.48 -24.98
N LYS A 103 6.59 23.61 -25.36
CA LYS A 103 7.28 24.91 -25.33
C LYS A 103 7.13 25.52 -23.93
N ILE A 104 7.82 24.95 -22.94
CA ILE A 104 7.77 25.45 -21.58
C ILE A 104 8.62 26.70 -21.46
N LYS A 105 8.03 27.83 -21.08
CA LYS A 105 8.79 28.98 -20.60
C LYS A 105 9.36 28.63 -19.23
N LYS A 106 10.69 28.65 -19.08
CA LYS A 106 11.30 28.56 -17.76
C LYS A 106 10.75 29.66 -16.85
N VAL A 107 9.99 29.28 -15.86
CA VAL A 107 9.60 30.19 -14.79
C VAL A 107 10.68 30.05 -13.72
N ASP A 108 11.48 31.09 -13.52
CA ASP A 108 12.38 31.18 -12.38
C ASP A 108 11.48 31.28 -11.13
N SER A 109 11.36 30.21 -10.40
CA SER A 109 10.67 30.20 -9.11
C SER A 109 11.71 30.25 -8.00
N ASP A 110 11.80 31.39 -7.31
CA ASP A 110 12.56 31.56 -6.05
C ASP A 110 11.94 30.78 -4.87
N ILE A 111 11.24 29.70 -5.12
CA ILE A 111 10.60 28.92 -4.08
C ILE A 111 11.67 28.10 -3.36
N LYS A 112 12.01 28.52 -2.16
CA LYS A 112 12.86 27.75 -1.25
C LYS A 112 12.12 26.49 -0.80
N ILE A 113 12.75 25.34 -1.01
CA ILE A 113 12.24 24.08 -0.48
C ILE A 113 12.41 24.10 1.03
N GLY A 114 11.32 23.96 1.77
CA GLY A 114 11.31 23.91 3.23
C GLY A 114 10.34 22.84 3.72
N ILE A 115 10.59 22.31 4.91
CA ILE A 115 9.67 21.38 5.59
C ILE A 115 9.03 22.16 6.75
N GLU A 116 7.74 22.44 6.63
CA GLU A 116 6.95 23.00 7.71
C GLU A 116 6.38 21.86 8.58
N GLY A 117 6.37 22.04 9.91
CA GLY A 117 5.88 21.03 10.83
C GLY A 117 6.82 19.86 11.08
N SER A 118 8.14 20.10 11.02
CA SER A 118 9.20 19.09 11.25
C SER A 118 9.07 18.32 12.57
N PHE A 119 8.40 18.88 13.58
CA PHE A 119 8.03 18.19 14.81
C PHE A 119 7.27 16.88 14.55
N ASN A 120 6.45 16.82 13.51
CA ASN A 120 5.71 15.59 13.16
C ASN A 120 6.63 14.47 12.66
N LEU A 121 7.87 14.77 12.22
CA LEU A 121 8.85 13.73 11.91
C LEU A 121 9.29 12.99 13.19
N LEU A 122 9.42 13.69 14.30
CA LEU A 122 9.71 13.05 15.60
C LEU A 122 8.54 12.18 16.05
N LEU A 123 7.31 12.64 15.88
CA LEU A 123 6.12 11.83 16.18
C LEU A 123 6.02 10.60 15.27
N LEU A 124 6.40 10.72 14.00
CA LEU A 124 6.49 9.58 13.08
C LEU A 124 7.50 8.53 13.57
N LEU A 125 8.66 8.95 14.07
CA LEU A 125 9.61 8.03 14.72
C LEU A 125 9.00 7.36 15.95
N GLY A 126 8.18 8.08 16.72
CA GLY A 126 7.39 7.52 17.82
C GLY A 126 6.39 6.47 17.37
N VAL A 127 5.70 6.68 16.24
CA VAL A 127 4.79 5.69 15.63
C VAL A 127 5.56 4.42 15.25
N ILE A 128 6.67 4.56 14.53
CA ILE A 128 7.54 3.45 14.14
C ILE A 128 8.00 2.68 15.40
N GLY A 129 8.50 3.41 16.41
CA GLY A 129 8.94 2.83 17.68
C GLY A 129 7.83 2.08 18.41
N SER A 130 6.60 2.58 18.42
CA SER A 130 5.45 1.93 19.05
C SER A 130 5.09 0.60 18.37
N VAL A 131 5.13 0.58 17.03
CA VAL A 131 4.85 -0.65 16.26
C VAL A 131 5.98 -1.66 16.45
N LEU A 132 7.24 -1.23 16.38
CA LEU A 132 8.40 -2.10 16.64
C LEU A 132 8.37 -2.67 18.05
N LEU A 133 8.03 -1.86 19.06
CA LEU A 133 7.90 -2.31 20.44
C LEU A 133 6.93 -3.50 20.54
N SER A 134 5.76 -3.42 19.91
CA SER A 134 4.77 -4.49 19.95
C SER A 134 5.23 -5.76 19.22
N GLY A 135 6.14 -5.66 18.26
CA GLY A 135 6.72 -6.79 17.56
C GLY A 135 7.83 -7.51 18.34
N PHE A 136 8.68 -6.76 19.05
CA PHE A 136 9.85 -7.31 19.75
C PHE A 136 9.61 -7.61 21.22
N TRP A 137 8.83 -6.79 21.91
CA TRP A 137 8.54 -6.96 23.33
C TRP A 137 7.29 -7.81 23.52
N LYS A 138 7.47 -9.07 23.93
CA LYS A 138 6.40 -10.04 24.13
C LYS A 138 6.40 -10.53 25.60
N PRO A 139 5.71 -9.82 26.49
CA PRO A 139 5.68 -10.18 27.93
C PRO A 139 4.82 -11.42 28.21
N HIS A 140 4.12 -11.95 27.22
CA HIS A 140 3.20 -13.09 27.36
C HIS A 140 2.08 -12.85 28.40
N ILE A 141 1.65 -11.60 28.51
CA ILE A 141 0.51 -11.19 29.33
C ILE A 141 -0.67 -10.94 28.39
N GLU A 142 -1.76 -11.64 28.61
CA GLU A 142 -2.98 -11.53 27.80
C GLU A 142 -4.16 -11.10 28.68
N PHE A 143 -5.04 -10.29 28.10
CA PHE A 143 -6.31 -9.89 28.70
C PHE A 143 -7.44 -10.42 27.84
N GLU A 144 -8.45 -10.97 28.46
CA GLU A 144 -9.67 -11.36 27.79
C GLU A 144 -10.60 -10.15 27.64
N VAL A 145 -10.82 -9.74 26.40
CA VAL A 145 -11.73 -8.62 26.06
C VAL A 145 -12.79 -9.18 25.11
N PHE A 146 -14.05 -9.25 25.55
CA PHE A 146 -15.16 -9.81 24.78
C PHE A 146 -14.85 -11.18 24.15
N TYR A 147 -14.33 -12.11 24.94
CA TYR A 147 -13.91 -13.47 24.52
C TYR A 147 -12.74 -13.51 23.51
N VAL A 148 -12.03 -12.39 23.34
CA VAL A 148 -10.83 -12.32 22.53
C VAL A 148 -9.61 -12.09 23.44
N HIS A 149 -8.59 -12.91 23.29
CA HIS A 149 -7.31 -12.71 23.97
C HIS A 149 -6.53 -11.58 23.32
N VAL A 150 -6.29 -10.51 24.05
CA VAL A 150 -5.52 -9.35 23.59
C VAL A 150 -4.24 -9.25 24.41
N GLU A 151 -3.12 -9.34 23.72
CA GLU A 151 -1.80 -9.26 24.33
C GLU A 151 -1.48 -7.82 24.81
N LEU A 152 -0.83 -7.71 25.96
CA LEU A 152 -0.48 -6.43 26.60
C LEU A 152 0.27 -5.48 25.65
N GLN A 153 1.23 -5.99 24.87
CA GLN A 153 2.02 -5.17 23.95
C GLN A 153 1.15 -4.51 22.86
N ASN A 154 0.07 -5.18 22.44
CA ASN A 154 -0.86 -4.62 21.48
C ASN A 154 -1.68 -3.48 22.09
N ILE A 155 -2.12 -3.63 23.35
CA ILE A 155 -2.84 -2.56 24.08
C ILE A 155 -1.92 -1.34 24.24
N ILE A 156 -0.67 -1.54 24.65
CA ILE A 156 0.30 -0.45 24.80
C ILE A 156 0.55 0.23 23.46
N ARG A 157 0.71 -0.52 22.37
CA ARG A 157 0.87 0.06 21.03
C ARG A 157 -0.30 0.98 20.69
N GLU A 158 -1.56 0.54 20.87
CA GLU A 158 -2.73 1.36 20.57
C GLU A 158 -2.78 2.64 21.42
N ILE A 159 -2.47 2.55 22.71
CA ILE A 159 -2.40 3.72 23.59
C ILE A 159 -1.32 4.72 23.12
N LEU A 160 -0.15 4.22 22.74
CA LEU A 160 0.93 5.06 22.22
C LEU A 160 0.54 5.73 20.90
N LEU A 161 -0.04 5.00 19.96
CA LEU A 161 -0.49 5.53 18.67
C LEU A 161 -1.57 6.61 18.83
N LEU A 162 -2.56 6.38 19.71
CA LEU A 162 -3.59 7.36 20.03
C LEU A 162 -3.00 8.61 20.69
N SER A 163 -2.05 8.43 21.61
CA SER A 163 -1.36 9.56 22.28
C SER A 163 -0.56 10.40 21.28
N LEU A 164 0.21 9.76 20.41
CA LEU A 164 0.98 10.43 19.35
C LEU A 164 0.05 11.17 18.36
N THR A 165 -1.07 10.57 18.00
CA THR A 165 -2.11 11.21 17.16
C THR A 165 -2.67 12.45 17.85
N TYR A 166 -3.01 12.37 19.13
CA TYR A 166 -3.52 13.50 19.90
C TYR A 166 -2.48 14.64 20.02
N ILE A 167 -1.20 14.29 20.28
CA ILE A 167 -0.10 15.25 20.34
C ILE A 167 0.09 15.94 19.00
N SER A 168 0.12 15.18 17.90
CA SER A 168 0.21 15.74 16.55
C SER A 168 -0.95 16.69 16.27
N TRP A 169 -2.17 16.26 16.56
CA TRP A 169 -3.35 17.09 16.33
C TRP A 169 -3.37 18.38 17.15
N LYS A 170 -2.95 18.32 18.40
CA LYS A 170 -2.94 19.47 19.31
C LYS A 170 -1.80 20.47 19.00
N TYR A 171 -0.60 19.98 18.68
CA TYR A 171 0.59 20.83 18.56
C TYR A 171 0.94 21.22 17.12
N THR A 172 0.36 20.60 16.12
CA THR A 172 0.51 21.05 14.72
C THR A 172 -0.34 22.27 14.46
N SER A 173 0.28 23.33 13.93
CA SER A 173 -0.40 24.58 13.60
C SER A 173 -1.58 24.36 12.65
N SER A 174 -2.69 25.06 12.92
CA SER A 174 -3.88 25.05 12.04
C SER A 174 -3.54 25.49 10.61
N LYS A 175 -2.62 26.45 10.46
CA LYS A 175 -2.16 26.92 9.13
C LYS A 175 -1.56 25.78 8.30
N ILE A 176 -0.76 24.90 8.92
CA ILE A 176 -0.15 23.74 8.24
C ILE A 176 -1.24 22.74 7.84
N ARG A 177 -2.20 22.48 8.72
CA ARG A 177 -3.32 21.56 8.43
C ARG A 177 -4.21 22.10 7.30
N GLU A 178 -4.53 23.37 7.34
CA GLU A 178 -5.32 24.05 6.28
C GLU A 178 -4.57 24.04 4.94
N ALA A 179 -3.27 24.37 4.95
CA ALA A 179 -2.45 24.35 3.74
C ALA A 179 -2.33 22.92 3.12
N ASN A 180 -2.44 21.89 3.95
CA ASN A 180 -2.49 20.48 3.52
C ASN A 180 -3.93 19.97 3.33
N GLU A 181 -4.95 20.84 3.49
CA GLU A 181 -6.38 20.47 3.41
C GLU A 181 -6.71 19.25 4.27
N PHE A 182 -6.06 19.17 5.46
CA PHE A 182 -6.26 18.06 6.37
C PHE A 182 -7.72 18.02 6.87
N ASN A 183 -8.34 16.86 6.75
CA ASN A 183 -9.63 16.57 7.37
C ASN A 183 -9.68 15.08 7.80
N TRP A 184 -10.64 14.76 8.65
CA TRP A 184 -10.80 13.40 9.19
C TRP A 184 -11.53 12.43 8.26
N PHE A 185 -12.06 12.94 7.13
CA PHE A 185 -12.90 12.13 6.23
C PHE A 185 -12.17 10.87 5.71
N PRO A 186 -10.91 10.94 5.20
CA PRO A 186 -10.20 9.75 4.73
C PRO A 186 -9.99 8.71 5.84
N ILE A 187 -9.70 9.15 7.07
CA ILE A 187 -9.49 8.25 8.21
C ILE A 187 -10.81 7.57 8.59
N LEU A 188 -11.91 8.31 8.61
CA LEU A 188 -13.25 7.78 8.89
C LEU A 188 -13.69 6.78 7.80
N GLU A 189 -13.39 7.07 6.54
CA GLU A 189 -13.69 6.18 5.41
C GLU A 189 -12.95 4.86 5.56
N VAL A 190 -11.65 4.91 5.83
CA VAL A 190 -10.82 3.72 6.08
C VAL A 190 -11.32 2.95 7.30
N ALA A 191 -11.68 3.63 8.40
CA ALA A 191 -12.22 2.97 9.58
C ALA A 191 -13.53 2.22 9.31
N LYS A 192 -14.44 2.83 8.53
CA LYS A 192 -15.69 2.16 8.09
C LYS A 192 -15.41 0.99 7.16
N LEU A 193 -14.46 1.14 6.25
CA LEU A 193 -14.02 0.08 5.34
C LEU A 193 -13.50 -1.11 6.14
N PHE A 194 -12.57 -0.91 7.07
CA PHE A 194 -12.03 -1.99 7.90
C PHE A 194 -13.10 -2.65 8.78
N ALA A 195 -14.01 -1.87 9.37
CA ALA A 195 -15.13 -2.43 10.11
C ALA A 195 -15.98 -3.36 9.23
N GLY A 196 -16.30 -2.93 8.00
CA GLY A 196 -16.99 -3.77 7.01
C GLY A 196 -16.20 -5.03 6.64
N ILE A 197 -14.90 -4.89 6.36
CA ILE A 197 -14.01 -6.00 6.02
C ILE A 197 -13.97 -7.04 7.15
N PHE A 198 -13.76 -6.63 8.39
CA PHE A 198 -13.66 -7.56 9.51
C PHE A 198 -14.95 -8.34 9.76
N VAL A 199 -16.11 -7.74 9.53
CA VAL A 199 -17.40 -8.45 9.63
C VAL A 199 -17.58 -9.41 8.44
N THR A 200 -17.34 -8.96 7.23
CA THR A 200 -17.60 -9.75 6.01
C THR A 200 -16.56 -10.83 5.74
N ILE A 201 -15.35 -10.72 6.28
CA ILE A 201 -14.29 -11.72 6.09
C ILE A 201 -14.55 -13.00 6.90
N ILE A 202 -15.34 -12.94 7.99
CA ILE A 202 -15.64 -14.10 8.82
C ILE A 202 -16.25 -15.26 8.00
N PRO A 203 -17.36 -15.07 7.26
CA PRO A 203 -17.88 -16.12 6.39
C PRO A 203 -16.94 -16.50 5.25
N ALA A 204 -16.17 -15.56 4.70
CA ALA A 204 -15.19 -15.86 3.66
C ALA A 204 -14.09 -16.80 4.16
N ILE A 205 -13.55 -16.56 5.37
CA ILE A 205 -12.57 -17.45 6.01
C ILE A 205 -13.20 -18.82 6.30
N ALA A 206 -14.45 -18.88 6.75
CA ALA A 206 -15.14 -20.15 6.99
C ALA A 206 -15.29 -20.97 5.71
N ILE A 207 -15.63 -20.33 4.58
CA ILE A 207 -15.72 -20.96 3.26
C ILE A 207 -14.32 -21.44 2.80
N LEU A 208 -13.27 -20.67 3.00
CA LEU A 208 -11.89 -21.05 2.67
C LEU A 208 -11.41 -22.25 3.50
N LYS A 209 -11.74 -22.30 4.79
CA LYS A 209 -11.42 -23.43 5.67
C LYS A 209 -12.11 -24.73 5.26
N ALA A 210 -13.21 -24.68 4.54
CA ALA A 210 -13.84 -25.84 3.93
C ALA A 210 -13.00 -26.48 2.80
N GLY A 211 -11.92 -25.81 2.37
CA GLY A 211 -10.95 -26.31 1.41
C GLY A 211 -11.59 -26.65 0.07
N THR A 212 -11.19 -27.78 -0.50
CA THR A 212 -11.70 -28.29 -1.79
C THR A 212 -13.15 -28.75 -1.74
N SER A 213 -13.76 -28.82 -0.54
CA SER A 213 -15.18 -29.12 -0.37
C SER A 213 -16.05 -27.84 -0.28
N GLY A 214 -15.43 -26.66 -0.25
CA GLY A 214 -16.11 -25.38 -0.11
C GLY A 214 -16.45 -24.70 -1.44
N ALA A 215 -17.22 -23.60 -1.36
CA ALA A 215 -17.62 -22.82 -2.52
C ALA A 215 -16.44 -22.17 -3.27
N LEU A 216 -15.27 -22.00 -2.63
CA LEU A 216 -14.04 -21.49 -3.23
C LEU A 216 -13.06 -22.58 -3.66
N ALA A 217 -13.52 -23.84 -3.78
CA ALA A 217 -12.69 -24.97 -4.21
C ALA A 217 -11.91 -24.68 -5.51
N ALA A 218 -12.54 -24.03 -6.50
CA ALA A 218 -11.88 -23.67 -7.73
C ALA A 218 -10.71 -22.71 -7.55
N VAL A 219 -10.83 -21.73 -6.65
CA VAL A 219 -9.74 -20.80 -6.31
C VAL A 219 -8.58 -21.55 -5.63
N ILE A 220 -8.89 -22.39 -4.65
CA ILE A 220 -7.88 -23.19 -3.94
C ILE A 220 -7.16 -24.14 -4.89
N GLN A 221 -7.90 -24.84 -5.75
CA GLN A 221 -7.33 -25.73 -6.78
C GLN A 221 -6.47 -24.98 -7.80
N SER A 222 -6.80 -23.73 -8.13
CA SER A 222 -6.00 -22.94 -9.06
C SER A 222 -4.65 -22.50 -8.51
N VAL A 223 -4.53 -22.35 -7.20
CA VAL A 223 -3.30 -21.89 -6.51
C VAL A 223 -2.53 -23.02 -5.83
N THR A 224 -3.08 -24.25 -5.80
CA THR A 224 -2.46 -25.39 -5.08
C THR A 224 -2.46 -26.61 -6.02
N SER A 225 -1.33 -27.34 -6.03
CA SER A 225 -1.16 -28.63 -6.71
C SER A 225 -0.92 -29.73 -5.68
N ASP A 226 -0.85 -30.98 -6.16
CA ASP A 226 -0.49 -32.15 -5.31
C ASP A 226 0.92 -32.00 -4.67
N SER A 227 1.81 -31.21 -5.30
CA SER A 227 3.16 -30.93 -4.80
C SER A 227 3.25 -29.70 -3.88
N GLY A 228 2.14 -28.99 -3.65
CA GLY A 228 2.07 -27.81 -2.79
C GLY A 228 1.60 -26.54 -3.51
N PRO A 229 1.83 -25.34 -2.90
CA PRO A 229 1.39 -24.06 -3.45
C PRO A 229 2.07 -23.74 -4.79
N ILE A 230 1.31 -23.19 -5.71
CA ILE A 230 1.81 -22.70 -6.99
C ILE A 230 2.04 -21.19 -6.86
N ASN A 231 3.28 -20.77 -6.55
CA ASN A 231 3.59 -19.41 -6.13
C ASN A 231 3.22 -18.35 -7.18
N TYR A 232 3.51 -18.57 -8.46
CA TYR A 232 3.11 -17.62 -9.51
C TYR A 232 1.58 -17.49 -9.61
N MET A 233 0.82 -18.54 -9.33
CA MET A 233 -0.65 -18.49 -9.30
C MET A 233 -1.13 -17.70 -8.07
N TYR A 234 -0.50 -17.86 -6.91
CA TYR A 234 -0.77 -17.01 -5.75
C TYR A 234 -0.52 -15.52 -6.06
N PHE A 235 0.57 -15.20 -6.75
CA PHE A 235 0.85 -13.82 -7.18
C PHE A 235 -0.25 -13.25 -8.08
N TRP A 236 -0.60 -13.99 -9.14
CA TRP A 236 -1.60 -13.55 -10.10
C TRP A 236 -3.02 -13.52 -9.53
N ALA A 237 -3.43 -14.55 -8.81
CA ALA A 237 -4.77 -14.62 -8.22
C ALA A 237 -4.97 -13.51 -7.17
N THR A 238 -4.01 -13.34 -6.27
CA THR A 238 -4.02 -12.26 -5.29
C THR A 238 -4.03 -10.90 -5.99
N GLY A 239 -3.16 -10.72 -6.97
CA GLY A 239 -3.00 -9.45 -7.66
C GLY A 239 -4.21 -9.05 -8.51
N ILE A 240 -4.79 -9.97 -9.26
CA ILE A 240 -6.00 -9.71 -10.04
C ILE A 240 -7.17 -9.33 -9.12
N LEU A 241 -7.37 -10.07 -8.04
CA LEU A 241 -8.39 -9.68 -7.07
C LEU A 241 -8.10 -8.32 -6.44
N SER A 242 -6.86 -8.07 -6.02
CA SER A 242 -6.44 -6.77 -5.45
C SER A 242 -6.64 -5.60 -6.42
N SER A 243 -6.63 -5.85 -7.72
CA SER A 243 -6.86 -4.81 -8.72
C SER A 243 -8.30 -4.26 -8.72
N PHE A 244 -9.27 -5.09 -8.33
CA PHE A 244 -10.71 -4.75 -8.39
C PHE A 244 -11.40 -4.75 -7.02
N LEU A 245 -10.79 -5.41 -6.04
CA LEU A 245 -11.18 -5.35 -4.64
C LEU A 245 -10.07 -4.61 -3.88
N ASP A 246 -10.37 -4.12 -2.69
CA ASP A 246 -9.34 -3.56 -1.81
C ASP A 246 -8.23 -4.61 -1.54
N ASN A 247 -6.97 -4.16 -1.54
CA ASN A 247 -5.81 -5.04 -1.40
C ASN A 247 -5.73 -5.73 -0.02
N ALA A 248 -6.25 -5.10 1.02
CA ALA A 248 -6.19 -5.61 2.39
C ALA A 248 -7.04 -6.88 2.61
N PRO A 249 -8.34 -6.92 2.26
CA PRO A 249 -9.12 -8.15 2.36
C PRO A 249 -8.59 -9.24 1.43
N THR A 250 -8.13 -8.89 0.24
CA THR A 250 -7.56 -9.84 -0.71
C THR A 250 -6.34 -10.54 -0.13
N TYR A 251 -5.43 -9.80 0.49
CA TYR A 251 -4.28 -10.37 1.19
C TYR A 251 -4.70 -11.38 2.25
N LEU A 252 -5.67 -11.05 3.11
CA LEU A 252 -6.14 -11.94 4.17
C LEU A 252 -6.76 -13.22 3.62
N VAL A 253 -7.50 -13.14 2.51
CA VAL A 253 -8.06 -14.32 1.85
C VAL A 253 -6.94 -15.28 1.47
N PHE A 254 -5.95 -14.83 0.72
CA PHE A 254 -4.87 -15.70 0.24
C PHE A 254 -3.89 -16.11 1.35
N PHE A 255 -3.65 -15.26 2.35
CA PHE A 255 -2.90 -15.63 3.55
C PHE A 255 -3.54 -16.84 4.27
N ASN A 256 -4.86 -16.82 4.45
CA ASN A 256 -5.59 -17.94 5.06
C ASN A 256 -5.68 -19.15 4.12
N THR A 257 -5.77 -18.97 2.80
CA THR A 257 -5.72 -20.07 1.81
C THR A 257 -4.38 -20.81 1.88
N ALA A 258 -3.28 -20.11 2.16
CA ALA A 258 -1.95 -20.69 2.34
C ALA A 258 -1.73 -21.31 3.73
N GLY A 259 -2.79 -21.47 4.53
CA GLY A 259 -2.74 -22.10 5.87
C GLY A 259 -2.95 -21.13 7.03
N GLY A 260 -2.64 -19.85 6.89
CA GLY A 260 -2.89 -18.82 7.90
C GLY A 260 -1.95 -18.82 9.10
N ASP A 261 -0.99 -19.73 9.16
CA ASP A 261 0.04 -19.79 10.21
C ASP A 261 1.25 -18.94 9.82
N ALA A 262 1.51 -17.90 10.61
CA ALA A 262 2.59 -16.95 10.31
C ALA A 262 3.98 -17.58 10.35
N VAL A 263 4.23 -18.55 11.22
CA VAL A 263 5.55 -19.20 11.34
C VAL A 263 5.81 -20.07 10.12
N GLN A 264 4.83 -20.90 9.75
CA GLN A 264 4.92 -21.76 8.58
C GLN A 264 5.05 -20.93 7.29
N ILE A 265 4.24 -19.89 7.14
CA ILE A 265 4.21 -19.11 5.89
C ILE A 265 5.45 -18.23 5.71
N MET A 266 6.11 -17.80 6.80
CA MET A 266 7.41 -17.12 6.73
C MET A 266 8.59 -18.07 6.50
N GLY A 267 8.45 -19.34 6.84
CA GLY A 267 9.50 -20.36 6.73
C GLY A 267 9.31 -21.22 5.48
N GLU A 268 8.59 -22.32 5.61
CA GLU A 268 8.43 -23.33 4.55
C GLU A 268 7.71 -22.75 3.30
N LEU A 269 6.76 -21.84 3.51
CA LEU A 269 5.98 -21.20 2.45
C LEU A 269 6.43 -19.75 2.16
N TYR A 270 7.72 -19.46 2.37
CA TYR A 270 8.30 -18.12 2.17
C TYR A 270 7.96 -17.52 0.80
N GLN A 271 8.11 -18.31 -0.26
CA GLN A 271 7.80 -17.86 -1.63
C GLN A 271 6.31 -17.60 -1.84
N THR A 272 5.45 -18.36 -1.18
CA THR A 272 4.00 -18.18 -1.22
C THR A 272 3.61 -16.85 -0.55
N LEU A 273 4.17 -16.56 0.62
CA LEU A 273 3.93 -15.28 1.30
C LEU A 273 4.46 -14.09 0.49
N LEU A 274 5.64 -14.25 -0.13
CA LEU A 274 6.20 -13.24 -1.02
C LEU A 274 5.26 -12.98 -2.21
N ALA A 275 4.74 -14.04 -2.83
CA ALA A 275 3.80 -13.97 -3.95
C ALA A 275 2.50 -13.26 -3.57
N ILE A 276 1.91 -13.62 -2.42
CA ILE A 276 0.71 -12.97 -1.88
C ILE A 276 0.98 -11.48 -1.61
N SER A 277 2.10 -11.18 -0.94
CA SER A 277 2.45 -9.80 -0.56
C SER A 277 2.69 -8.92 -1.79
N ALA A 278 3.46 -9.43 -2.76
CA ALA A 278 3.74 -8.71 -4.00
C ALA A 278 2.48 -8.54 -4.86
N GLY A 279 1.67 -9.59 -4.99
CA GLY A 279 0.41 -9.53 -5.73
C GLY A 279 -0.54 -8.48 -5.13
N ALA A 280 -0.76 -8.55 -3.82
CA ALA A 280 -1.66 -7.63 -3.13
C ALA A 280 -1.22 -6.17 -3.27
N VAL A 281 0.06 -5.87 -3.02
CA VAL A 281 0.57 -4.49 -3.00
C VAL A 281 0.79 -3.95 -4.41
N PHE A 282 1.46 -4.69 -5.29
CA PHE A 282 1.84 -4.17 -6.60
C PHE A 282 0.65 -4.02 -7.54
N MET A 283 -0.23 -5.02 -7.58
CA MET A 283 -1.38 -4.99 -8.48
C MET A 283 -2.54 -4.14 -7.97
N GLY A 284 -2.53 -3.70 -6.71
CA GLY A 284 -3.38 -2.62 -6.24
C GLY A 284 -3.25 -1.34 -7.06
N ALA A 285 -2.10 -1.14 -7.73
CA ALA A 285 -1.87 -0.03 -8.65
C ALA A 285 -2.67 -0.09 -9.96
N ASN A 286 -3.26 -1.25 -10.30
CA ASN A 286 -3.90 -1.45 -11.60
C ASN A 286 -5.16 -0.62 -11.82
N THR A 287 -5.87 -0.26 -10.76
CA THR A 287 -7.11 0.52 -10.86
C THR A 287 -7.18 1.57 -9.76
N TYR A 288 -8.14 2.49 -9.88
CA TYR A 288 -8.37 3.48 -8.83
C TYR A 288 -8.96 2.90 -7.54
N ILE A 289 -9.57 1.72 -7.60
CA ILE A 289 -10.23 1.06 -6.45
C ILE A 289 -9.37 -0.05 -5.82
N GLY A 290 -8.26 -0.43 -6.43
CA GLY A 290 -7.38 -1.47 -5.91
C GLY A 290 -6.61 -1.06 -4.65
N ASN A 291 -6.50 0.25 -4.38
CA ASN A 291 -5.97 0.78 -3.13
C ASN A 291 -6.55 2.18 -2.88
N ALA A 292 -6.95 2.49 -1.65
CA ALA A 292 -7.59 3.76 -1.27
C ALA A 292 -6.83 5.03 -1.73
N PRO A 293 -5.49 5.15 -1.60
CA PRO A 293 -4.76 6.32 -2.04
C PRO A 293 -4.86 6.59 -3.55
N ASN A 294 -5.14 5.60 -4.39
CA ASN A 294 -5.25 5.78 -5.84
C ASN A 294 -6.42 6.72 -6.19
N PHE A 295 -7.59 6.44 -5.64
CA PHE A 295 -8.77 7.25 -5.84
C PHE A 295 -8.60 8.65 -5.26
N MET A 296 -7.97 8.77 -4.11
CA MET A 296 -7.69 10.05 -3.46
C MET A 296 -6.75 10.92 -4.30
N VAL A 297 -5.66 10.36 -4.82
CA VAL A 297 -4.75 11.06 -5.74
C VAL A 297 -5.48 11.53 -6.99
N LYS A 298 -6.34 10.67 -7.57
CA LYS A 298 -7.20 11.04 -8.70
C LYS A 298 -8.08 12.23 -8.35
N SER A 299 -8.82 12.16 -7.25
CA SER A 299 -9.76 13.20 -6.80
C SER A 299 -9.06 14.56 -6.55
N ILE A 300 -7.89 14.55 -5.87
CA ILE A 300 -7.09 15.75 -5.64
C ILE A 300 -6.59 16.34 -6.96
N SER A 301 -6.19 15.49 -7.89
CA SER A 301 -5.72 15.95 -9.21
C SER A 301 -6.83 16.58 -10.03
N GLU A 302 -8.02 15.97 -10.04
CA GLU A 302 -9.21 16.53 -10.73
C GLU A 302 -9.68 17.83 -10.10
N SER A 303 -9.69 17.94 -8.78
CA SER A 303 -10.00 19.20 -8.08
C SER A 303 -8.99 20.32 -8.38
N SER A 304 -7.77 19.94 -8.78
CA SER A 304 -6.71 20.87 -9.20
C SER A 304 -6.71 21.16 -10.71
N GLY A 305 -7.76 20.74 -11.43
CA GLY A 305 -7.95 21.01 -12.87
C GLY A 305 -7.14 20.07 -13.78
N ILE A 306 -6.72 18.90 -13.31
CA ILE A 306 -6.08 17.87 -14.15
C ILE A 306 -7.12 16.82 -14.53
N GLU A 307 -7.47 16.76 -15.80
CA GLU A 307 -8.40 15.74 -16.31
C GLU A 307 -7.76 14.34 -16.25
N MET A 308 -8.08 13.60 -15.22
CA MET A 308 -7.60 12.24 -15.06
C MET A 308 -8.36 11.25 -15.96
N PRO A 309 -7.73 10.17 -16.42
CA PRO A 309 -8.40 9.13 -17.19
C PRO A 309 -9.60 8.56 -16.43
N SER A 310 -10.64 8.17 -17.17
CA SER A 310 -11.72 7.36 -16.60
C SER A 310 -11.17 6.04 -16.03
N PHE A 311 -11.96 5.32 -15.25
CA PHE A 311 -11.56 4.03 -14.68
C PHE A 311 -11.00 3.07 -15.75
N PHE A 312 -11.74 2.85 -16.81
CA PHE A 312 -11.28 2.00 -17.90
C PHE A 312 -10.16 2.62 -18.74
N GLY A 313 -10.15 3.96 -18.87
CA GLY A 313 -9.06 4.68 -19.51
C GLY A 313 -7.73 4.55 -18.76
N TYR A 314 -7.76 4.57 -17.43
CA TYR A 314 -6.60 4.32 -16.59
C TYR A 314 -6.10 2.87 -16.74
N PHE A 315 -7.03 1.89 -16.64
CA PHE A 315 -6.68 0.48 -16.73
C PHE A 315 -6.10 0.12 -18.11
N PHE A 316 -6.83 0.41 -19.21
CA PHE A 316 -6.43 -0.04 -20.55
C PHE A 316 -5.29 0.78 -21.18
N LYS A 317 -5.19 2.09 -20.86
CA LYS A 317 -4.16 2.95 -21.48
C LYS A 317 -2.87 3.05 -20.66
N TRP A 318 -2.92 2.79 -19.36
CA TRP A 318 -1.76 2.97 -18.47
C TRP A 318 -1.37 1.68 -17.76
N SER A 319 -2.28 1.07 -17.00
CA SER A 319 -1.94 -0.10 -16.19
C SER A 319 -1.62 -1.32 -17.06
N LEU A 320 -2.50 -1.67 -17.97
CA LEU A 320 -2.32 -2.84 -18.82
C LEU A 320 -1.03 -2.79 -19.66
N PRO A 321 -0.69 -1.70 -20.39
CA PRO A 321 0.52 -1.67 -21.20
C PRO A 321 1.82 -1.47 -20.40
N ILE A 322 1.76 -0.93 -19.17
CA ILE A 322 2.97 -0.61 -18.38
C ILE A 322 3.18 -1.63 -17.27
N LEU A 323 2.17 -1.89 -16.43
CA LEU A 323 2.32 -2.73 -15.25
C LEU A 323 2.28 -4.22 -15.58
N PHE A 324 1.37 -4.67 -16.45
CA PHE A 324 1.24 -6.10 -16.76
C PHE A 324 2.51 -6.71 -17.34
N PRO A 325 3.22 -6.10 -18.31
CA PRO A 325 4.51 -6.62 -18.76
C PRO A 325 5.53 -6.74 -17.62
N LEU A 326 5.56 -5.77 -16.71
CA LEU A 326 6.46 -5.81 -15.56
C LEU A 326 6.05 -6.93 -14.58
N PHE A 327 4.75 -7.14 -14.36
CA PHE A 327 4.27 -8.24 -13.51
C PHE A 327 4.56 -9.62 -14.09
N ILE A 328 4.50 -9.77 -15.43
CA ILE A 328 4.94 -10.99 -16.09
C ILE A 328 6.41 -11.25 -15.78
N VAL A 329 7.27 -10.24 -15.92
CA VAL A 329 8.70 -10.37 -15.60
C VAL A 329 8.92 -10.67 -14.12
N VAL A 330 8.20 -9.99 -13.21
CA VAL A 330 8.24 -10.27 -11.75
C VAL A 330 7.85 -11.72 -11.47
N SER A 331 6.77 -12.21 -12.12
CA SER A 331 6.31 -13.58 -11.96
C SER A 331 7.37 -14.62 -12.35
N PHE A 332 8.12 -14.37 -13.42
CA PHE A 332 9.21 -15.26 -13.85
C PHE A 332 10.48 -15.15 -13.02
N LEU A 333 10.79 -13.96 -12.48
CA LEU A 333 12.03 -13.75 -11.74
C LEU A 333 11.96 -14.20 -10.29
N PHE A 334 10.77 -14.14 -9.67
CA PHE A 334 10.62 -14.30 -8.23
C PHE A 334 9.72 -15.45 -7.80
N PHE A 335 8.91 -16.04 -8.70
CA PHE A 335 7.95 -17.10 -8.42
C PHE A 335 8.00 -18.24 -9.41
#